data_754507945439524a2f1fb569bf6e46a8
#
_entry.id   754507945439524a2f1fb569bf6e46a8
#
_cell.length_a   1.000
_cell.length_b   1.000
_cell.length_c   1.000
_cell.angle_alpha   90.00
_cell.angle_beta   90.00
_cell.angle_gamma   90.00
#
_symmetry.space_group_name_H-M   'P 1'
#
loop_
_entity.id
_entity.type
_entity.pdbx_description
1 polymer ?
#
loop_
_entity_poly.entity_id
_entity_poly.type
_entity_poly.pdbx_seq_one_letter_code
_entity_poly.pdbx_strand_id
1 'polypeptide(L)'
;DRDRSDYTPIENFILNPIILALMVFLVTYQAFSFNDDVKPSASDTALSNAMIYFEKGDFDNAVLQLESVVDNFSGSKAAHQAKFYLGRTAFINGNNDKALVYLSESVSKMRYDNLKKEGYIMLAELENDTKMFDKAMKFTDSDNEIKYISILKAKKLAQNGDLIQSMKLLESLDADNPAYNQLFEEVYGFVPVSYTH
;
A
#
# COMPACT_ATOMS: atom_id res chain seq x y z
N ASP A 1 -66.85 14.48 -27.37
CA ASP A 1 -66.36 14.86 -26.02
C ASP A 1 -65.21 13.94 -25.64
N ARG A 2 -64.01 14.42 -25.83
CA ARG A 2 -62.80 13.77 -25.30
C ARG A 2 -62.41 14.54 -24.07
N ASP A 3 -62.45 13.83 -22.96
CA ASP A 3 -62.07 14.28 -21.64
C ASP A 3 -60.61 14.77 -21.64
N ARG A 4 -60.44 16.03 -21.29
CA ARG A 4 -59.20 16.79 -21.34
C ARG A 4 -58.70 17.05 -19.91
N SER A 5 -58.65 16.03 -19.05
CA SER A 5 -58.44 16.24 -17.63
C SER A 5 -57.28 15.47 -16.97
N ASP A 6 -56.31 14.91 -17.72
CA ASP A 6 -55.23 14.13 -17.10
C ASP A 6 -53.82 14.68 -17.32
N TYR A 7 -53.66 15.97 -17.56
CA TYR A 7 -52.34 16.58 -17.44
C TYR A 7 -52.24 17.25 -16.07
N THR A 8 -51.71 16.52 -15.12
CA THR A 8 -51.20 17.15 -13.89
C THR A 8 -50.06 18.06 -14.28
N PRO A 9 -50.19 19.39 -14.07
CA PRO A 9 -49.14 20.32 -14.51
C PRO A 9 -47.84 20.01 -13.78
N ILE A 10 -46.72 20.00 -14.49
CA ILE A 10 -45.36 19.89 -13.98
C ILE A 10 -45.11 20.89 -12.85
N GLU A 11 -45.84 21.99 -12.83
CA GLU A 11 -45.83 23.04 -11.76
C GLU A 11 -46.12 22.48 -10.36
N ASN A 12 -47.00 21.49 -10.21
CA ASN A 12 -47.29 20.89 -8.88
C ASN A 12 -46.19 19.97 -8.37
N PHE A 13 -45.30 19.51 -9.24
CA PHE A 13 -44.17 18.69 -8.87
C PHE A 13 -43.03 19.57 -8.33
N ILE A 14 -42.84 20.76 -8.90
CA ILE A 14 -41.78 21.72 -8.51
C ILE A 14 -42.15 22.46 -7.21
N LEU A 15 -43.45 22.67 -6.95
CA LEU A 15 -43.96 23.36 -5.76
C LEU A 15 -44.14 22.46 -4.54
N ASN A 16 -43.85 21.16 -4.65
CA ASN A 16 -43.87 20.30 -3.46
C ASN A 16 -42.74 20.67 -2.52
N PRO A 17 -43.02 21.17 -1.30
CA PRO A 17 -41.99 21.62 -0.37
C PRO A 17 -40.99 20.55 0.01
N ILE A 18 -41.36 19.27 -0.08
CA ILE A 18 -40.47 18.14 0.20
C ILE A 18 -39.44 18.00 -0.94
N ILE A 19 -39.86 18.15 -2.20
CA ILE A 19 -38.96 18.08 -3.35
C ILE A 19 -38.01 19.26 -3.37
N LEU A 20 -38.51 20.45 -3.03
CA LEU A 20 -37.66 21.64 -2.89
C LEU A 20 -36.63 21.46 -1.78
N ALA A 21 -37.04 20.95 -0.63
CA ALA A 21 -36.15 20.66 0.49
C ALA A 21 -35.08 19.61 0.13
N LEU A 22 -35.46 18.56 -0.61
CA LEU A 22 -34.51 17.55 -1.11
C LEU A 22 -33.55 18.13 -2.14
N MET A 23 -34.00 19.00 -3.04
CA MET A 23 -33.11 19.69 -3.98
C MET A 23 -32.14 20.61 -3.28
N VAL A 24 -32.62 21.41 -2.32
CA VAL A 24 -31.73 22.27 -1.50
C VAL A 24 -30.74 21.43 -0.71
N PHE A 25 -31.18 20.31 -0.12
CA PHE A 25 -30.29 19.40 0.60
C PHE A 25 -29.25 18.77 -0.34
N LEU A 26 -29.63 18.32 -1.54
CA LEU A 26 -28.71 17.78 -2.55
C LEU A 26 -27.71 18.84 -3.03
N VAL A 27 -28.15 20.06 -3.30
CA VAL A 27 -27.26 21.16 -3.73
C VAL A 27 -26.31 21.56 -2.62
N THR A 28 -26.79 21.67 -1.37
CA THR A 28 -25.93 21.98 -0.21
C THR A 28 -24.98 20.83 0.10
N TYR A 29 -25.41 19.59 -0.01
CA TYR A 29 -24.55 18.39 0.14
C TYR A 29 -23.48 18.34 -0.94
N GLN A 30 -23.83 18.58 -2.21
CA GLN A 30 -22.87 18.67 -3.30
C GLN A 30 -21.92 19.86 -3.10
N ALA A 31 -22.43 21.06 -2.77
CA ALA A 31 -21.56 22.21 -2.51
C ALA A 31 -20.61 21.98 -1.33
N PHE A 32 -21.05 21.26 -0.31
CA PHE A 32 -20.20 20.86 0.81
C PHE A 32 -19.18 19.79 0.41
N SER A 33 -19.58 18.84 -0.43
CA SER A 33 -18.69 17.76 -0.94
C SER A 33 -17.71 18.25 -1.99
N PHE A 34 -18.06 19.28 -2.78
CA PHE A 34 -17.16 19.89 -3.78
C PHE A 34 -16.24 20.99 -3.18
N ASN A 35 -16.53 21.48 -1.98
CA ASN A 35 -15.64 22.44 -1.30
C ASN A 35 -14.49 21.79 -0.54
N ASP A 36 -14.33 20.48 -0.61
CA ASP A 36 -13.09 19.80 -0.29
C ASP A 36 -12.09 19.91 -1.48
N ASP A 37 -11.78 21.11 -1.91
CA ASP A 37 -10.41 21.46 -2.28
C ASP A 37 -9.61 21.27 -0.98
N VAL A 38 -9.28 20.01 -0.69
CA VAL A 38 -8.39 19.64 0.42
C VAL A 38 -7.05 20.27 0.09
N LYS A 39 -6.89 21.51 0.54
CA LYS A 39 -5.58 22.15 0.49
C LYS A 39 -4.62 21.18 1.16
N PRO A 40 -3.52 20.78 0.48
CA PRO A 40 -2.57 19.88 1.07
C PRO A 40 -2.21 20.40 2.46
N SER A 41 -2.24 19.54 3.46
CA SER A 41 -1.83 19.95 4.80
C SER A 41 -0.36 20.39 4.77
N ALA A 42 0.07 21.19 5.73
CA ALA A 42 1.48 21.61 5.82
C ALA A 42 2.40 20.36 5.86
N SER A 43 1.97 19.27 6.48
CA SER A 43 2.71 18.00 6.50
C SER A 43 2.78 17.32 5.13
N ASP A 44 1.69 17.36 4.34
CA ASP A 44 1.69 16.78 2.99
C ASP A 44 2.57 17.60 2.04
N THR A 45 2.55 18.93 2.18
CA THR A 45 3.44 19.81 1.41
C THR A 45 4.92 19.55 1.75
N ALA A 46 5.24 19.43 3.04
CA ALA A 46 6.60 19.14 3.48
C ALA A 46 7.09 17.77 2.97
N LEU A 47 6.23 16.75 3.03
CA LEU A 47 6.53 15.42 2.47
C LEU A 47 6.75 15.50 0.96
N SER A 48 5.88 16.22 0.22
CA SER A 48 6.02 16.37 -1.24
C SER A 48 7.36 17.03 -1.60
N ASN A 49 7.79 18.04 -0.84
CA ASN A 49 9.09 18.68 -1.04
C ASN A 49 10.25 17.70 -0.80
N ALA A 50 10.17 16.87 0.26
CA ALA A 50 11.17 15.84 0.52
C ALA A 50 11.24 14.81 -0.63
N MET A 51 10.09 14.42 -1.18
CA MET A 51 10.00 13.47 -2.29
C MET A 51 10.63 13.99 -3.59
N ILE A 52 10.65 15.31 -3.82
CA ILE A 52 11.35 15.90 -4.96
C ILE A 52 12.85 15.58 -4.95
N TYR A 53 13.49 15.62 -3.78
CA TYR A 53 14.89 15.22 -3.63
C TYR A 53 15.06 13.72 -3.83
N PHE A 54 14.15 12.93 -3.28
CA PHE A 54 14.15 11.46 -3.43
C PHE A 54 14.07 11.04 -4.90
N GLU A 55 13.16 11.64 -5.67
CA GLU A 55 12.98 11.39 -7.12
C GLU A 55 14.18 11.81 -7.97
N LYS A 56 14.90 12.85 -7.54
CA LYS A 56 16.13 13.29 -8.19
C LYS A 56 17.35 12.43 -7.86
N GLY A 57 17.21 11.46 -6.96
CA GLY A 57 18.31 10.64 -6.47
C GLY A 57 19.24 11.36 -5.48
N ASP A 58 18.85 12.53 -5.00
CA ASP A 58 19.56 13.28 -3.97
C ASP A 58 19.15 12.76 -2.58
N PHE A 59 19.60 11.55 -2.28
CA PHE A 59 19.17 10.83 -1.10
C PHE A 59 19.62 11.48 0.21
N ASP A 60 20.75 12.18 0.23
CA ASP A 60 21.22 12.86 1.43
C ASP A 60 20.28 14.00 1.82
N ASN A 61 19.90 14.86 0.87
CA ASN A 61 18.94 15.92 1.10
C ASN A 61 17.51 15.35 1.32
N ALA A 62 17.14 14.28 0.63
CA ALA A 62 15.86 13.61 0.86
C ALA A 62 15.74 13.12 2.31
N VAL A 63 16.77 12.46 2.85
CA VAL A 63 16.79 11.98 4.24
C VAL A 63 16.64 13.14 5.21
N LEU A 64 17.39 14.23 5.05
CA LEU A 64 17.28 15.42 5.91
C LEU A 64 15.86 16.00 5.90
N GLN A 65 15.25 16.12 4.72
CA GLN A 65 13.89 16.66 4.60
C GLN A 65 12.84 15.67 5.17
N LEU A 66 13.00 14.37 4.96
CA LEU A 66 12.11 13.35 5.54
C LEU A 66 12.19 13.33 7.08
N GLU A 67 13.41 13.43 7.66
CA GLU A 67 13.60 13.57 9.11
C GLU A 67 12.88 14.82 9.63
N SER A 68 13.01 15.95 8.93
CA SER A 68 12.29 17.18 9.29
C SER A 68 10.77 17.00 9.26
N VAL A 69 10.22 16.21 8.31
CA VAL A 69 8.78 15.88 8.29
C VAL A 69 8.38 15.06 9.52
N VAL A 70 9.20 14.08 9.90
CA VAL A 70 8.94 13.24 11.07
C VAL A 70 8.94 14.06 12.36
N ASP A 71 9.90 14.96 12.50
CA ASP A 71 10.08 15.77 13.71
C ASP A 71 8.99 16.83 13.86
N ASN A 72 8.69 17.56 12.78
CA ASN A 72 7.77 18.67 12.83
C ASN A 72 6.28 18.26 12.75
N PHE A 73 5.97 17.08 12.19
CA PHE A 73 4.61 16.62 11.95
C PHE A 73 4.35 15.23 12.55
N SER A 74 4.96 14.94 13.70
CA SER A 74 4.85 13.67 14.39
C SER A 74 3.40 13.19 14.50
N GLY A 75 3.15 11.91 14.19
CA GLY A 75 1.83 11.29 14.21
C GLY A 75 0.93 11.59 12.99
N SER A 76 1.32 12.48 12.08
CA SER A 76 0.59 12.70 10.83
C SER A 76 0.78 11.52 9.86
N LYS A 77 -0.15 11.39 8.90
CA LYS A 77 -0.01 10.40 7.81
C LYS A 77 1.27 10.64 6.99
N ALA A 78 1.62 11.91 6.77
CA ALA A 78 2.84 12.31 6.08
C ALA A 78 4.09 11.89 6.85
N ALA A 79 4.12 12.03 8.19
CA ALA A 79 5.24 11.58 9.00
C ALA A 79 5.40 10.05 8.98
N HIS A 80 4.30 9.28 8.97
CA HIS A 80 4.40 7.82 8.81
C HIS A 80 4.93 7.44 7.42
N GLN A 81 4.53 8.15 6.37
CA GLN A 81 5.07 7.92 5.03
C GLN A 81 6.55 8.35 4.94
N ALA A 82 6.94 9.45 5.57
CA ALA A 82 8.34 9.87 5.66
C ALA A 82 9.20 8.80 6.37
N LYS A 83 8.72 8.25 7.50
CA LYS A 83 9.39 7.12 8.17
C LYS A 83 9.56 5.90 7.26
N PHE A 84 8.54 5.58 6.45
CA PHE A 84 8.66 4.48 5.50
C PHE A 84 9.81 4.71 4.51
N TYR A 85 9.91 5.89 3.92
CA TYR A 85 11.00 6.20 2.98
C TYR A 85 12.38 6.24 3.66
N LEU A 86 12.47 6.72 4.90
CA LEU A 86 13.69 6.62 5.72
C LEU A 86 14.07 5.16 5.97
N GLY A 87 13.09 4.32 6.34
CA GLY A 87 13.30 2.90 6.55
C GLY A 87 13.71 2.16 5.28
N ARG A 88 13.07 2.47 4.14
CA ARG A 88 13.44 1.93 2.83
C ARG A 88 14.87 2.32 2.42
N THR A 89 15.24 3.59 2.60
CA THR A 89 16.59 4.05 2.32
C THR A 89 17.62 3.35 3.22
N ALA A 90 17.33 3.22 4.51
CA ALA A 90 18.18 2.48 5.46
C ALA A 90 18.33 1.00 5.07
N PHE A 91 17.23 0.35 4.63
CA PHE A 91 17.24 -1.04 4.15
C PHE A 91 18.15 -1.22 2.94
N ILE A 92 18.01 -0.36 1.92
CA ILE A 92 18.82 -0.40 0.70
C ILE A 92 20.32 -0.20 1.02
N ASN A 93 20.62 0.67 1.99
CA ASN A 93 21.99 0.95 2.44
C ASN A 93 22.54 -0.10 3.44
N GLY A 94 21.78 -1.17 3.73
CA GLY A 94 22.19 -2.24 4.64
C GLY A 94 22.18 -1.84 6.13
N ASN A 95 21.60 -0.69 6.47
CA ASN A 95 21.44 -0.27 7.86
C ASN A 95 20.16 -0.89 8.45
N ASN A 96 20.23 -2.19 8.73
CA ASN A 96 19.09 -3.00 9.12
C ASN A 96 18.42 -2.52 10.42
N ASP A 97 19.19 -2.04 11.40
CA ASP A 97 18.65 -1.56 12.67
C ASP A 97 17.77 -0.33 12.49
N LYS A 98 18.25 0.66 11.74
CA LYS A 98 17.44 1.85 11.40
C LYS A 98 16.24 1.50 10.54
N ALA A 99 16.41 0.61 9.55
CA ALA A 99 15.34 0.15 8.69
C ALA A 99 14.22 -0.49 9.51
N LEU A 100 14.56 -1.39 10.43
CA LEU A 100 13.62 -2.07 11.30
C LEU A 100 12.81 -1.08 12.15
N VAL A 101 13.49 -0.12 12.81
CA VAL A 101 12.82 0.90 13.63
C VAL A 101 11.81 1.70 12.82
N TYR A 102 12.24 2.29 11.70
CA TYR A 102 11.36 3.14 10.90
C TYR A 102 10.21 2.37 10.24
N LEU A 103 10.46 1.17 9.70
CA LEU A 103 9.42 0.37 9.05
C LEU A 103 8.40 -0.17 10.06
N SER A 104 8.83 -0.69 11.21
CA SER A 104 7.90 -1.20 12.23
C SER A 104 6.96 -0.13 12.78
N GLU A 105 7.43 1.12 12.90
CA GLU A 105 6.62 2.25 13.36
C GLU A 105 5.65 2.81 12.31
N SER A 106 5.93 2.59 11.02
CA SER A 106 5.22 3.27 9.92
C SER A 106 4.27 2.36 9.15
N VAL A 107 4.67 1.13 8.81
CA VAL A 107 4.02 0.31 7.79
C VAL A 107 2.52 0.13 8.03
N SER A 108 2.09 -0.17 9.26
CA SER A 108 0.67 -0.36 9.57
C SER A 108 -0.17 0.92 9.53
N LYS A 109 0.48 2.08 9.60
CA LYS A 109 -0.16 3.40 9.72
C LYS A 109 -0.20 4.17 8.40
N MET A 110 0.45 3.66 7.37
CA MET A 110 0.45 4.29 6.05
C MET A 110 -0.91 4.26 5.38
N ARG A 111 -1.09 5.18 4.43
CA ARG A 111 -2.34 5.32 3.66
C ARG A 111 -2.41 4.39 2.46
N TYR A 112 -1.27 4.15 1.81
CA TYR A 112 -1.20 3.50 0.50
C TYR A 112 -0.87 2.01 0.63
N ASP A 113 -1.71 1.16 0.08
CA ASP A 113 -1.59 -0.29 0.22
C ASP A 113 -0.35 -0.85 -0.49
N ASN A 114 0.04 -0.27 -1.63
CA ASN A 114 1.29 -0.63 -2.31
C ASN A 114 2.54 -0.41 -1.43
N LEU A 115 2.58 0.70 -0.67
CA LEU A 115 3.68 0.97 0.26
C LEU A 115 3.63 0.06 1.49
N LYS A 116 2.42 -0.27 2.00
CA LYS A 116 2.27 -1.26 3.08
C LYS A 116 2.80 -2.62 2.64
N LYS A 117 2.41 -3.07 1.44
CA LYS A 117 2.89 -4.31 0.84
C LYS A 117 4.42 -4.36 0.81
N GLU A 118 5.04 -3.34 0.22
CA GLU A 118 6.50 -3.23 0.14
C GLU A 118 7.15 -3.23 1.54
N GLY A 119 6.61 -2.46 2.47
CA GLY A 119 7.12 -2.38 3.84
C GLY A 119 7.03 -3.71 4.60
N TYR A 120 5.95 -4.46 4.44
CA TYR A 120 5.85 -5.79 5.05
C TYR A 120 6.81 -6.81 4.43
N ILE A 121 7.13 -6.71 3.12
CA ILE A 121 8.16 -7.53 2.49
C ILE A 121 9.54 -7.23 3.10
N MET A 122 9.88 -5.94 3.24
CA MET A 122 11.15 -5.54 3.88
C MET A 122 11.22 -5.98 5.35
N LEU A 123 10.13 -5.86 6.11
CA LEU A 123 10.06 -6.36 7.49
C LEU A 123 10.25 -7.88 7.56
N ALA A 124 9.68 -8.64 6.62
CA ALA A 124 9.87 -10.08 6.55
C ALA A 124 11.36 -10.47 6.41
N GLU A 125 12.10 -9.69 5.63
CA GLU A 125 13.54 -9.89 5.46
C GLU A 125 14.33 -9.50 6.70
N LEU A 126 13.99 -8.39 7.34
CA LEU A 126 14.69 -7.86 8.52
C LEU A 126 14.44 -8.68 9.78
N GLU A 127 13.18 -9.00 10.07
CA GLU A 127 12.78 -9.72 11.29
C GLU A 127 12.95 -11.24 11.17
N ASN A 128 13.26 -11.75 9.97
CA ASN A 128 13.25 -13.17 9.68
C ASN A 128 11.90 -13.84 9.98
N ASP A 129 10.80 -13.07 9.89
CA ASP A 129 9.43 -13.53 10.15
C ASP A 129 8.64 -13.70 8.87
N THR A 130 8.47 -14.95 8.45
CA THR A 130 7.74 -15.29 7.22
C THR A 130 6.26 -14.90 7.25
N LYS A 131 5.66 -14.65 8.43
CA LYS A 131 4.28 -14.18 8.55
C LYS A 131 4.09 -12.76 8.02
N MET A 132 5.16 -11.98 7.93
CA MET A 132 5.10 -10.64 7.34
C MET A 132 4.78 -10.69 5.84
N PHE A 133 5.21 -11.75 5.12
CA PHE A 133 4.77 -11.97 3.73
C PHE A 133 3.26 -12.20 3.63
N ASP A 134 2.64 -12.91 4.60
CA ASP A 134 1.20 -13.09 4.63
C ASP A 134 0.45 -11.77 4.88
N LYS A 135 1.07 -10.85 5.64
CA LYS A 135 0.54 -9.48 5.78
C LYS A 135 0.68 -8.69 4.49
N ALA A 136 1.81 -8.82 3.78
CA ALA A 136 2.03 -8.13 2.51
C ALA A 136 1.00 -8.55 1.45
N MET A 137 0.69 -9.85 1.35
CA MET A 137 -0.29 -10.38 0.39
C MET A 137 -1.70 -9.82 0.59
N LYS A 138 -2.07 -9.34 1.80
CA LYS A 138 -3.37 -8.70 2.06
C LYS A 138 -3.54 -7.33 1.38
N PHE A 139 -2.47 -6.76 0.85
CA PHE A 139 -2.46 -5.44 0.23
C PHE A 139 -2.29 -5.50 -1.29
N THR A 140 -2.67 -6.62 -1.90
CA THR A 140 -2.74 -6.80 -3.35
C THR A 140 -3.81 -7.82 -3.70
N ASP A 141 -4.53 -7.56 -4.80
CA ASP A 141 -5.48 -8.50 -5.42
C ASP A 141 -4.88 -9.13 -6.69
N SER A 142 -3.63 -8.85 -7.00
CA SER A 142 -2.94 -9.38 -8.18
C SER A 142 -2.40 -10.78 -7.91
N ASP A 143 -2.90 -11.78 -8.62
CA ASP A 143 -2.41 -13.16 -8.55
C ASP A 143 -0.91 -13.26 -8.80
N ASN A 144 -0.38 -12.46 -9.73
CA ASN A 144 1.05 -12.42 -10.04
C ASN A 144 1.87 -11.89 -8.87
N GLU A 145 1.40 -10.84 -8.19
CA GLU A 145 2.08 -10.31 -7.01
C GLU A 145 2.00 -11.28 -5.83
N ILE A 146 0.85 -11.94 -5.63
CA ILE A 146 0.69 -12.97 -4.61
C ILE A 146 1.67 -14.12 -4.87
N LYS A 147 1.79 -14.61 -6.11
CA LYS A 147 2.76 -15.63 -6.50
C LYS A 147 4.19 -15.17 -6.21
N TYR A 148 4.54 -13.95 -6.62
CA TYR A 148 5.88 -13.39 -6.37
C TYR A 148 6.20 -13.34 -4.86
N ILE A 149 5.30 -12.80 -4.04
CA ILE A 149 5.49 -12.75 -2.58
C ILE A 149 5.58 -14.15 -1.98
N SER A 150 4.81 -15.12 -2.52
CA SER A 150 4.88 -16.52 -2.08
C SER A 150 6.23 -17.16 -2.38
N ILE A 151 6.84 -16.84 -3.52
CA ILE A 151 8.20 -17.34 -3.85
C ILE A 151 9.24 -16.70 -2.90
N LEU A 152 9.12 -15.39 -2.59
CA LEU A 152 9.99 -14.75 -1.59
C LEU A 152 9.83 -15.42 -0.21
N LYS A 153 8.60 -15.74 0.18
CA LYS A 153 8.32 -16.48 1.43
C LYS A 153 8.95 -17.88 1.40
N ALA A 154 8.84 -18.61 0.29
CA ALA A 154 9.46 -19.93 0.15
C ALA A 154 10.99 -19.83 0.25
N LYS A 155 11.60 -18.83 -0.40
CA LYS A 155 13.04 -18.56 -0.28
C LYS A 155 13.44 -18.32 1.18
N LYS A 156 12.69 -17.51 1.90
CA LYS A 156 12.96 -17.23 3.31
C LYS A 156 12.80 -18.45 4.20
N LEU A 157 11.78 -19.29 3.96
CA LEU A 157 11.60 -20.57 4.63
C LEU A 157 12.80 -21.49 4.41
N ALA A 158 13.27 -21.62 3.16
CA ALA A 158 14.44 -22.43 2.83
C ALA A 158 15.70 -21.91 3.54
N GLN A 159 15.94 -20.61 3.55
CA GLN A 159 17.05 -19.98 4.26
C GLN A 159 17.00 -20.22 5.77
N ASN A 160 15.81 -20.29 6.34
CA ASN A 160 15.57 -20.59 7.75
C ASN A 160 15.68 -22.10 8.09
N GLY A 161 15.92 -22.94 7.07
CA GLY A 161 16.02 -24.40 7.23
C GLY A 161 14.68 -25.14 7.18
N ASP A 162 13.55 -24.43 6.98
CA ASP A 162 12.23 -25.06 6.84
C ASP A 162 11.98 -25.48 5.38
N LEU A 163 12.76 -26.45 4.94
CA LEU A 163 12.76 -26.94 3.56
C LEU A 163 11.43 -27.58 3.16
N ILE A 164 10.77 -28.27 4.10
CA ILE A 164 9.49 -28.95 3.84
C ILE A 164 8.39 -27.94 3.53
N GLN A 165 8.26 -26.88 4.34
CA GLN A 165 7.26 -25.84 4.08
C GLN A 165 7.60 -25.02 2.83
N SER A 166 8.89 -24.76 2.57
CA SER A 166 9.34 -24.10 1.35
C SER A 166 8.90 -24.88 0.11
N MET A 167 9.19 -26.18 0.05
CA MET A 167 8.80 -27.04 -1.07
C MET A 167 7.30 -27.11 -1.26
N LYS A 168 6.56 -27.36 -0.17
CA LYS A 168 5.09 -27.41 -0.23
C LYS A 168 4.48 -26.13 -0.78
N LEU A 169 5.07 -24.99 -0.43
CA LEU A 169 4.62 -23.70 -0.94
C LEU A 169 4.93 -23.57 -2.44
N LEU A 170 6.14 -23.92 -2.88
CA LEU A 170 6.53 -23.86 -4.30
C LEU A 170 5.69 -24.79 -5.18
N GLU A 171 5.42 -26.02 -4.72
CA GLU A 171 4.58 -27.00 -5.44
C GLU A 171 3.14 -26.51 -5.63
N SER A 172 2.65 -25.65 -4.73
CA SER A 172 1.31 -25.06 -4.83
C SER A 172 1.23 -23.91 -5.84
N LEU A 173 2.38 -23.42 -6.32
CA LEU A 173 2.45 -22.31 -7.26
C LEU A 173 2.60 -22.85 -8.69
N ASP A 174 1.77 -22.34 -9.60
CA ASP A 174 1.94 -22.60 -11.02
C ASP A 174 3.21 -21.86 -11.51
N ALA A 175 4.23 -22.64 -11.88
CA ALA A 175 5.56 -22.15 -12.27
C ALA A 175 5.62 -21.57 -13.70
N ASP A 176 4.54 -21.64 -14.47
CA ASP A 176 4.54 -21.28 -15.90
C ASP A 176 4.67 -19.78 -16.19
N ASN A 177 4.86 -18.93 -15.17
CA ASN A 177 5.08 -17.50 -15.40
C ASN A 177 6.58 -17.19 -15.62
N PRO A 178 7.00 -16.83 -16.86
CA PRO A 178 8.40 -16.56 -17.18
C PRO A 178 9.06 -15.49 -16.30
N ALA A 179 8.27 -14.53 -15.79
CA ALA A 179 8.79 -13.46 -14.94
C ALA A 179 9.34 -13.95 -13.59
N TYR A 180 8.92 -15.13 -13.15
CA TYR A 180 9.31 -15.68 -11.86
C TYR A 180 10.14 -16.97 -11.98
N ASN A 181 10.34 -17.51 -13.18
CA ASN A 181 11.05 -18.77 -13.38
C ASN A 181 12.45 -18.74 -12.76
N GLN A 182 13.20 -17.66 -12.96
CA GLN A 182 14.54 -17.55 -12.40
C GLN A 182 14.54 -17.60 -10.87
N LEU A 183 13.64 -16.86 -10.23
CA LEU A 183 13.53 -16.85 -8.77
C LEU A 183 13.02 -18.18 -8.23
N PHE A 184 12.09 -18.82 -8.95
CA PHE A 184 11.58 -20.14 -8.60
C PHE A 184 12.70 -21.19 -8.67
N GLU A 185 13.46 -21.23 -9.76
CA GLU A 185 14.59 -22.15 -9.92
C GLU A 185 15.70 -21.91 -8.89
N GLU A 186 15.98 -20.64 -8.57
CA GLU A 186 16.92 -20.30 -7.50
C GLU A 186 16.48 -20.93 -6.17
N VAL A 187 15.21 -20.76 -5.80
CA VAL A 187 14.69 -21.29 -4.53
C VAL A 187 14.59 -22.80 -4.56
N TYR A 188 14.17 -23.39 -5.68
CA TYR A 188 14.08 -24.83 -5.86
C TYR A 188 15.45 -25.49 -5.75
N GLY A 189 16.50 -24.84 -6.27
CA GLY A 189 17.88 -25.29 -6.18
C GLY A 189 18.46 -25.29 -4.77
N PHE A 190 17.88 -24.56 -3.82
CA PHE A 190 18.26 -24.62 -2.39
C PHE A 190 17.72 -25.86 -1.67
N VAL A 191 16.73 -26.53 -2.26
CA VAL A 191 16.10 -27.71 -1.63
C VAL A 191 16.80 -28.97 -2.12
N PRO A 192 17.37 -29.77 -1.20
CA PRO A 192 18.02 -31.03 -1.58
C PRO A 192 17.06 -31.98 -2.31
N VAL A 193 17.56 -32.68 -3.35
CA VAL A 193 16.78 -33.64 -4.17
C VAL A 193 16.06 -34.68 -3.30
N SER A 194 16.58 -34.99 -2.11
CA SER A 194 15.96 -35.92 -1.16
C SER A 194 14.57 -35.53 -0.66
N TYR A 195 14.14 -34.27 -0.86
CA TYR A 195 12.81 -33.76 -0.47
C TYR A 195 11.83 -33.67 -1.66
N THR A 196 12.27 -34.01 -2.87
CA THR A 196 11.48 -33.93 -4.11
C THR A 196 10.79 -35.22 -4.52
N HIS A 197 10.78 -36.26 -3.65
CA HIS A 197 10.16 -37.57 -3.88
C HIS A 197 9.24 -37.99 -2.76
#